data_f4162c015c6cba5049fff472bdf47ca2
#
_entry.id   f4162c015c6cba5049fff472bdf47ca2
#
_cell.length_a   1.000
_cell.length_b   1.000
_cell.length_c   1.000
_cell.angle_alpha   90.00
_cell.angle_beta   90.00
_cell.angle_gamma   90.00
#
_symmetry.space_group_name_H-M   'P 1'
#
loop_
_entity.id
_entity.type
_entity.pdbx_description
1 polymer ?
#
loop_
_entity_poly.entity_id
_entity_poly.type
_entity_poly.pdbx_seq_one_letter_code
_entity_poly.pdbx_strand_id
1 'polypeptide(L)'
;GDIIALVNYMTQILLAMIVVANLVVLFTKASASAARLNEVFETQPSVCESTTENIEISESESTPKIEFDNVNFTYGTGDDELEDISFKIKRGQTVGLIGGTGCGKSTLVNLIPRFYDATQGTVSVDGRNVKDYPFLQLRSQIGIVPQQSILFKGTIRDNMKWQNENATDEDIIKALKIAQAYEFVSKLNKGLDSFVEQGGKNFSGGQRQRLCIARALTGSPKLLILDDSFSALDFATDAALRKALRENTKDMTVIIVTQRCSTIKNADLILVLDDGRLVGKGQHYELFESCETYREICLSQLNEEEAKR
;
A
#
# COMPACT_ATOMS: atom_id res chain seq x y z
N GLY A 1 -19.87 70.64 37.98
CA GLY A 1 -18.77 69.67 37.85
C GLY A 1 -19.23 68.21 38.03
N ASP A 2 -20.01 67.96 39.07
CA ASP A 2 -20.24 66.59 39.60
C ASP A 2 -21.10 65.69 38.65
N ILE A 3 -22.07 66.24 37.93
CA ILE A 3 -22.90 65.52 36.95
C ILE A 3 -22.07 65.01 35.78
N ILE A 4 -21.11 65.83 35.28
CA ILE A 4 -20.23 65.43 34.19
C ILE A 4 -19.28 64.33 34.66
N ALA A 5 -18.76 64.42 35.86
CA ALA A 5 -17.92 63.41 36.45
C ALA A 5 -18.67 62.06 36.61
N LEU A 6 -19.93 62.09 37.06
CA LEU A 6 -20.78 60.94 37.21
C LEU A 6 -21.05 60.24 35.85
N VAL A 7 -21.37 61.01 34.79
CA VAL A 7 -21.57 60.44 33.45
C VAL A 7 -20.29 59.80 32.90
N ASN A 8 -19.13 60.42 33.14
CA ASN A 8 -17.85 59.83 32.73
C ASN A 8 -17.55 58.52 33.47
N TYR A 9 -17.80 58.43 34.77
CA TYR A 9 -17.62 57.18 35.51
C TYR A 9 -18.58 56.08 35.03
N MET A 10 -19.86 56.43 34.78
CA MET A 10 -20.81 55.46 34.23
C MET A 10 -20.35 54.91 32.87
N THR A 11 -19.82 55.78 32.00
CA THR A 11 -19.33 55.39 30.67
C THR A 11 -18.09 54.50 30.81
N GLN A 12 -17.17 54.82 31.72
CA GLN A 12 -15.98 54.00 31.99
C GLN A 12 -16.36 52.59 32.53
N ILE A 13 -17.33 52.53 33.45
CA ILE A 13 -17.82 51.26 33.98
C ILE A 13 -18.44 50.42 32.88
N LEU A 14 -19.26 51.01 32.03
CA LEU A 14 -19.87 50.33 30.87
C LEU A 14 -18.80 49.75 29.93
N LEU A 15 -17.80 50.55 29.58
CA LEU A 15 -16.70 50.11 28.73
C LEU A 15 -15.90 48.96 29.39
N ALA A 16 -15.61 49.08 30.69
CA ALA A 16 -14.92 48.01 31.43
C ALA A 16 -15.75 46.73 31.44
N MET A 17 -17.07 46.77 31.64
CA MET A 17 -17.94 45.61 31.57
C MET A 17 -17.94 44.92 30.18
N ILE A 18 -17.95 45.74 29.11
CA ILE A 18 -17.88 45.22 27.71
C ILE A 18 -16.53 44.48 27.51
N VAL A 19 -15.42 45.05 28.00
CA VAL A 19 -14.12 44.43 27.89
C VAL A 19 -14.08 43.07 28.65
N VAL A 20 -14.63 43.04 29.84
CA VAL A 20 -14.70 41.80 30.65
C VAL A 20 -15.57 40.74 29.94
N ALA A 21 -16.73 41.13 29.41
CA ALA A 21 -17.60 40.24 28.66
C ALA A 21 -16.88 39.64 27.43
N ASN A 22 -16.17 40.51 26.67
CA ASN A 22 -15.37 40.04 25.54
C ASN A 22 -14.21 39.10 25.93
N LEU A 23 -13.56 39.37 27.06
CA LEU A 23 -12.52 38.51 27.60
C LEU A 23 -13.05 37.12 27.94
N VAL A 24 -14.23 37.02 28.56
CA VAL A 24 -14.87 35.73 28.86
C VAL A 24 -15.12 34.93 27.57
N VAL A 25 -15.67 35.60 26.53
CA VAL A 25 -15.90 34.96 25.24
C VAL A 25 -14.60 34.50 24.60
N LEU A 26 -13.56 35.35 24.65
CA LEU A 26 -12.23 35.05 24.08
C LEU A 26 -11.59 33.86 24.82
N PHE A 27 -11.64 33.87 26.15
CA PHE A 27 -11.11 32.79 26.98
C PHE A 27 -11.80 31.45 26.70
N THR A 28 -13.12 31.46 26.59
CA THR A 28 -13.89 30.25 26.28
C THR A 28 -13.50 29.69 24.89
N LYS A 29 -13.36 30.54 23.88
CA LYS A 29 -12.90 30.13 22.55
C LYS A 29 -11.46 29.59 22.57
N ALA A 30 -10.58 30.26 23.28
CA ALA A 30 -9.18 29.84 23.42
C ALA A 30 -9.08 28.48 24.13
N SER A 31 -9.84 28.29 25.22
CA SER A 31 -9.89 27.02 25.96
C SER A 31 -10.40 25.87 25.07
N ALA A 32 -11.48 26.09 24.31
CA ALA A 32 -12.00 25.10 23.37
C ALA A 32 -10.98 24.76 22.26
N SER A 33 -10.25 25.75 21.76
CA SER A 33 -9.20 25.53 20.75
C SER A 33 -8.01 24.77 21.35
N ALA A 34 -7.61 25.11 22.57
CA ALA A 34 -6.54 24.39 23.27
C ALA A 34 -6.91 22.92 23.55
N ALA A 35 -8.15 22.64 23.93
CA ALA A 35 -8.63 21.29 24.14
C ALA A 35 -8.52 20.45 22.84
N ARG A 36 -8.92 21.00 21.69
CA ARG A 36 -8.80 20.31 20.40
C ARG A 36 -7.35 20.07 19.99
N LEU A 37 -6.44 21.00 20.28
CA LEU A 37 -5.03 20.81 20.02
C LEU A 37 -4.45 19.71 20.91
N ASN A 38 -4.79 19.71 22.20
CA ASN A 38 -4.34 18.66 23.12
C ASN A 38 -4.84 17.27 22.69
N GLU A 39 -6.08 17.14 22.23
CA GLU A 39 -6.62 15.90 21.71
C GLU A 39 -5.77 15.33 20.57
N VAL A 40 -5.30 16.21 19.66
CA VAL A 40 -4.40 15.81 18.57
C VAL A 40 -3.02 15.38 19.10
N PHE A 41 -2.46 16.11 20.08
CA PHE A 41 -1.16 15.79 20.67
C PHE A 41 -1.18 14.52 21.53
N GLU A 42 -2.32 14.22 22.16
CA GLU A 42 -2.51 13.02 22.98
C GLU A 42 -2.80 11.77 22.14
N THR A 43 -3.17 11.96 20.86
CA THR A 43 -3.42 10.83 19.96
C THR A 43 -2.12 10.08 19.70
N GLN A 44 -2.07 8.83 20.16
CA GLN A 44 -0.93 7.95 19.91
C GLN A 44 -1.12 7.20 18.59
N PRO A 45 -0.08 7.03 17.77
CA PRO A 45 -0.15 6.19 16.59
C PRO A 45 -0.40 4.74 17.00
N SER A 46 -1.28 4.06 16.27
CA SER A 46 -1.60 2.64 16.51
C SER A 46 -0.42 1.71 16.20
N VAL A 47 0.49 2.14 15.34
CA VAL A 47 1.70 1.38 14.95
C VAL A 47 2.93 2.21 15.33
N CYS A 48 3.70 1.72 16.30
CA CYS A 48 4.93 2.38 16.77
C CYS A 48 6.17 1.67 16.24
N GLU A 49 7.22 2.41 15.96
CA GLU A 49 8.50 1.86 15.53
C GLU A 49 9.12 0.98 16.63
N SER A 50 9.73 -0.12 16.22
CA SER A 50 10.52 -0.95 17.14
C SER A 50 11.75 -0.17 17.60
N THR A 51 12.08 -0.27 18.88
CA THR A 51 13.30 0.30 19.47
C THR A 51 14.54 -0.56 19.16
N THR A 52 14.36 -1.65 18.43
CA THR A 52 15.45 -2.58 18.08
C THR A 52 16.36 -1.92 17.05
N GLU A 53 17.67 -1.97 17.27
CA GLU A 53 18.68 -1.56 16.29
C GLU A 53 18.62 -2.47 15.05
N ASN A 54 19.27 -2.05 13.96
CA ASN A 54 19.30 -2.82 12.70
C ASN A 54 19.65 -4.29 12.94
N ILE A 55 18.87 -5.16 12.33
CA ILE A 55 18.88 -6.58 12.58
C ILE A 55 19.63 -7.28 11.44
N GLU A 56 20.54 -8.17 11.78
CA GLU A 56 21.10 -9.12 10.82
C GLU A 56 20.02 -10.11 10.37
N ILE A 57 19.69 -10.07 9.08
CA ILE A 57 18.73 -10.99 8.47
C ILE A 57 19.53 -12.22 8.02
N SER A 58 19.34 -13.36 8.68
CA SER A 58 19.88 -14.63 8.21
C SER A 58 19.05 -15.12 7.02
N GLU A 59 19.59 -14.98 5.81
CA GLU A 59 18.96 -15.48 4.60
C GLU A 59 19.21 -16.99 4.48
N SER A 60 18.33 -17.80 5.04
CA SER A 60 18.33 -19.25 4.82
C SER A 60 17.28 -19.60 3.75
N GLU A 61 17.63 -20.47 2.80
CA GLU A 61 16.68 -20.96 1.78
C GLU A 61 15.49 -21.72 2.39
N SER A 62 15.66 -22.29 3.57
CA SER A 62 14.59 -22.99 4.28
C SER A 62 13.58 -22.05 4.95
N THR A 63 13.94 -20.78 5.16
CA THR A 63 13.07 -19.81 5.82
C THR A 63 12.09 -19.20 4.81
N PRO A 64 10.77 -19.24 5.07
CA PRO A 64 9.80 -18.60 4.19
C PRO A 64 10.06 -17.10 4.09
N LYS A 65 9.81 -16.53 2.90
CA LYS A 65 9.90 -15.06 2.70
C LYS A 65 8.83 -14.36 3.49
N ILE A 66 7.60 -14.90 3.51
CA ILE A 66 6.46 -14.39 4.25
C ILE A 66 5.76 -15.55 4.93
N GLU A 67 5.35 -15.33 6.17
CA GLU A 67 4.54 -16.26 6.93
C GLU A 67 3.45 -15.51 7.69
N PHE A 68 2.22 -15.96 7.54
CA PHE A 68 1.08 -15.61 8.36
C PHE A 68 0.74 -16.80 9.24
N ASP A 69 0.63 -16.60 10.54
CA ASP A 69 0.34 -17.64 11.52
C ASP A 69 -0.83 -17.21 12.40
N ASN A 70 -2.01 -17.80 12.16
CA ASN A 70 -3.28 -17.56 12.84
C ASN A 70 -3.60 -16.05 12.98
N VAL A 71 -3.48 -15.31 11.87
CA VAL A 71 -3.63 -13.85 11.86
C VAL A 71 -5.08 -13.45 11.79
N ASN A 72 -5.50 -12.66 12.79
CA ASN A 72 -6.75 -11.90 12.78
C ASN A 72 -6.45 -10.40 12.69
N PHE A 73 -7.35 -9.66 12.04
CA PHE A 73 -7.21 -8.21 11.95
C PHE A 73 -8.56 -7.51 11.87
N THR A 74 -8.70 -6.42 12.64
CA THR A 74 -9.83 -5.47 12.55
C THR A 74 -9.34 -4.02 12.54
N TYR A 75 -10.04 -3.13 11.82
CA TYR A 75 -9.78 -1.68 11.77
C TYR A 75 -10.36 -0.90 12.95
N GLY A 76 -10.38 -1.45 14.13
CA GLY A 76 -10.88 -0.77 15.34
C GLY A 76 -11.83 -1.65 16.14
N THR A 77 -13.08 -1.18 16.40
CA THR A 77 -14.09 -1.88 17.20
C THR A 77 -15.20 -2.44 16.31
N GLY A 78 -14.88 -3.26 15.35
CA GLY A 78 -15.86 -3.89 14.44
C GLY A 78 -15.65 -5.39 14.37
N ASP A 79 -16.30 -6.00 13.40
CA ASP A 79 -16.05 -7.38 13.01
C ASP A 79 -14.64 -7.52 12.42
N ASP A 80 -14.08 -8.72 12.47
CA ASP A 80 -12.76 -8.98 11.90
C ASP A 80 -12.81 -8.90 10.37
N GLU A 81 -11.91 -8.08 9.80
CA GLU A 81 -11.70 -7.97 8.35
C GLU A 81 -10.89 -9.17 7.81
N LEU A 82 -10.09 -9.79 8.67
CA LEU A 82 -9.34 -11.02 8.41
C LEU A 82 -9.46 -11.95 9.61
N GLU A 83 -9.78 -13.22 9.35
CA GLU A 83 -10.00 -14.24 10.38
C GLU A 83 -9.21 -15.50 10.07
N ASP A 84 -8.38 -15.94 11.03
CA ASP A 84 -7.59 -17.18 11.02
C ASP A 84 -6.76 -17.38 9.74
N ILE A 85 -6.07 -16.34 9.31
CA ILE A 85 -5.24 -16.38 8.11
C ILE A 85 -3.91 -17.06 8.40
N SER A 86 -3.67 -18.22 7.74
CA SER A 86 -2.43 -18.98 7.89
C SER A 86 -1.89 -19.48 6.56
N PHE A 87 -0.71 -18.99 6.15
CA PHE A 87 0.00 -19.45 4.95
C PHE A 87 1.49 -19.10 4.99
N LYS A 88 2.26 -19.71 4.08
CA LYS A 88 3.69 -19.44 3.89
C LYS A 88 3.98 -19.23 2.41
N ILE A 89 4.82 -18.25 2.12
CA ILE A 89 5.33 -17.93 0.77
C ILE A 89 6.83 -18.16 0.78
N LYS A 90 7.32 -18.94 -0.16
CA LYS A 90 8.77 -19.18 -0.33
C LYS A 90 9.43 -18.01 -1.08
N ARG A 91 10.74 -17.89 -0.94
CA ARG A 91 11.52 -16.91 -1.69
C ARG A 91 11.42 -17.16 -3.19
N GLY A 92 11.34 -16.10 -3.99
CA GLY A 92 11.27 -16.17 -5.46
C GLY A 92 9.93 -16.65 -6.02
N GLN A 93 8.94 -16.97 -5.18
CA GLN A 93 7.61 -17.35 -5.67
C GLN A 93 6.82 -16.16 -6.19
N THR A 94 6.07 -16.40 -7.28
CA THR A 94 4.97 -15.53 -7.70
C THR A 94 3.67 -16.03 -7.08
N VAL A 95 3.03 -15.20 -6.29
CA VAL A 95 1.80 -15.52 -5.56
C VAL A 95 0.64 -14.69 -6.08
N GLY A 96 -0.46 -15.33 -6.45
CA GLY A 96 -1.72 -14.68 -6.76
C GLY A 96 -2.61 -14.60 -5.53
N LEU A 97 -3.16 -13.44 -5.22
CA LEU A 97 -4.19 -13.26 -4.20
C LEU A 97 -5.49 -12.84 -4.89
N ILE A 98 -6.51 -13.68 -4.84
CA ILE A 98 -7.78 -13.48 -5.52
C ILE A 98 -8.95 -13.59 -4.55
N GLY A 99 -10.06 -12.96 -4.91
CA GLY A 99 -11.32 -12.95 -4.15
C GLY A 99 -12.23 -11.81 -4.56
N GLY A 100 -13.44 -11.76 -4.06
CA GLY A 100 -14.43 -10.72 -4.32
C GLY A 100 -13.98 -9.32 -3.89
N THR A 101 -14.74 -8.30 -4.27
CA THR A 101 -14.52 -6.93 -3.77
C THR A 101 -14.87 -6.89 -2.27
N GLY A 102 -13.99 -6.26 -1.47
CA GLY A 102 -14.22 -6.13 -0.02
C GLY A 102 -13.84 -7.35 0.82
N CYS A 103 -13.37 -8.46 0.24
CA CYS A 103 -13.00 -9.66 1.01
C CYS A 103 -11.66 -9.57 1.79
N GLY A 104 -11.05 -8.39 1.95
CA GLY A 104 -9.86 -8.19 2.77
C GLY A 104 -8.51 -8.31 2.07
N LYS A 105 -8.42 -8.43 0.71
CA LYS A 105 -7.13 -8.59 -0.02
C LYS A 105 -6.13 -7.48 0.24
N SER A 106 -6.52 -6.23 0.07
CA SER A 106 -5.65 -5.08 0.32
C SER A 106 -5.28 -4.96 1.80
N THR A 107 -6.19 -5.32 2.70
CA THR A 107 -5.93 -5.39 4.13
C THR A 107 -4.82 -6.40 4.43
N LEU A 108 -4.91 -7.61 3.87
CA LEU A 108 -3.91 -8.67 4.06
C LEU A 108 -2.51 -8.21 3.61
N VAL A 109 -2.39 -7.66 2.41
CA VAL A 109 -1.07 -7.23 1.90
C VAL A 109 -0.51 -6.02 2.63
N ASN A 110 -1.35 -5.17 3.24
CA ASN A 110 -0.93 -4.02 4.03
C ASN A 110 -0.36 -4.39 5.41
N LEU A 111 -0.59 -5.59 5.91
CA LEU A 111 0.05 -6.10 7.12
C LEU A 111 1.53 -6.44 6.91
N ILE A 112 1.93 -6.78 5.67
CA ILE A 112 3.32 -7.17 5.36
C ILE A 112 4.30 -6.00 5.55
N PRO A 113 4.08 -4.77 5.01
CA PRO A 113 4.92 -3.61 5.26
C PRO A 113 4.65 -2.95 6.61
N ARG A 114 3.81 -3.59 7.44
CA ARG A 114 3.39 -3.08 8.74
C ARG A 114 2.79 -1.67 8.63
N PHE A 115 1.81 -1.48 7.72
CA PHE A 115 0.95 -0.31 7.74
C PHE A 115 -0.08 -0.40 8.86
N TYR A 116 -0.39 -1.61 9.26
CA TYR A 116 -1.20 -1.98 10.43
C TYR A 116 -0.55 -3.16 11.15
N ASP A 117 -0.81 -3.28 12.42
CA ASP A 117 -0.42 -4.45 13.23
C ASP A 117 -1.57 -5.45 13.30
N ALA A 118 -1.29 -6.73 13.13
CA ALA A 118 -2.27 -7.80 13.35
C ALA A 118 -2.84 -7.72 14.77
N THR A 119 -4.16 -7.91 14.90
CA THR A 119 -4.87 -7.92 16.20
C THR A 119 -4.50 -9.18 16.98
N GLN A 120 -4.43 -10.33 16.28
CA GLN A 120 -3.97 -11.61 16.83
C GLN A 120 -3.09 -12.32 15.82
N GLY A 121 -2.31 -13.28 16.28
CA GLY A 121 -1.38 -14.03 15.45
C GLY A 121 -0.11 -13.27 15.10
N THR A 122 0.61 -13.77 14.10
CA THR A 122 1.93 -13.25 13.75
C THR A 122 2.11 -13.15 12.25
N VAL A 123 2.59 -12.00 11.78
CA VAL A 123 3.07 -11.78 10.40
C VAL A 123 4.59 -11.73 10.44
N SER A 124 5.25 -12.59 9.68
CA SER A 124 6.71 -12.66 9.62
C SER A 124 7.22 -12.45 8.19
N VAL A 125 8.34 -11.74 8.08
CA VAL A 125 9.12 -11.55 6.85
C VAL A 125 10.53 -12.07 7.12
N ASP A 126 11.06 -12.91 6.24
CA ASP A 126 12.36 -13.56 6.40
C ASP A 126 12.51 -14.28 7.77
N GLY A 127 11.41 -14.91 8.24
CA GLY A 127 11.36 -15.66 9.49
C GLY A 127 11.30 -14.82 10.76
N ARG A 128 11.12 -13.51 10.65
CA ARG A 128 11.04 -12.59 11.78
C ARG A 128 9.73 -11.82 11.79
N ASN A 129 9.14 -11.63 12.97
CA ASN A 129 7.93 -10.84 13.14
C ASN A 129 8.13 -9.41 12.62
N VAL A 130 7.19 -8.91 11.81
CA VAL A 130 7.24 -7.53 11.28
C VAL A 130 7.25 -6.47 12.38
N LYS A 131 6.74 -6.79 13.58
CA LYS A 131 6.74 -5.90 14.76
C LYS A 131 8.14 -5.64 15.31
N ASP A 132 9.08 -6.55 15.06
CA ASP A 132 10.46 -6.45 15.56
C ASP A 132 11.38 -5.66 14.63
N TYR A 133 10.93 -5.35 13.41
CA TYR A 133 11.72 -4.60 12.45
C TYR A 133 11.66 -3.09 12.67
N PRO A 134 12.79 -2.36 12.51
CA PRO A 134 12.75 -0.94 12.19
C PRO A 134 11.99 -0.72 10.87
N PHE A 135 11.15 0.32 10.81
CA PHE A 135 10.33 0.56 9.62
C PHE A 135 11.14 0.70 8.33
N LEU A 136 12.26 1.43 8.40
CA LEU A 136 13.11 1.64 7.24
C LEU A 136 13.69 0.31 6.73
N GLN A 137 14.16 -0.56 7.64
CA GLN A 137 14.73 -1.85 7.27
C GLN A 137 13.71 -2.81 6.67
N LEU A 138 12.47 -2.82 7.19
CA LEU A 138 11.38 -3.63 6.62
C LEU A 138 10.97 -3.10 5.26
N ARG A 139 10.64 -1.82 5.19
CA ARG A 139 10.01 -1.21 4.02
C ARG A 139 10.97 -0.99 2.84
N SER A 140 12.27 -0.81 3.09
CA SER A 140 13.27 -0.67 2.02
C SER A 140 13.41 -1.93 1.14
N GLN A 141 13.10 -3.11 1.67
CA GLN A 141 13.13 -4.36 0.90
C GLN A 141 11.80 -4.69 0.20
N ILE A 142 10.76 -3.88 0.38
CA ILE A 142 9.41 -4.11 -0.15
C ILE A 142 9.05 -3.01 -1.16
N GLY A 143 8.82 -3.40 -2.40
CA GLY A 143 8.22 -2.52 -3.41
C GLY A 143 6.70 -2.70 -3.40
N ILE A 144 5.95 -1.59 -3.33
CA ILE A 144 4.48 -1.63 -3.32
C ILE A 144 3.94 -0.75 -4.43
N VAL A 145 3.04 -1.32 -5.22
CA VAL A 145 2.22 -0.58 -6.17
C VAL A 145 0.78 -0.64 -5.69
N PRO A 146 0.26 0.46 -5.13
CA PRO A 146 -1.10 0.50 -4.61
C PRO A 146 -2.12 0.49 -5.74
N GLN A 147 -3.36 0.12 -5.45
CA GLN A 147 -4.49 0.12 -6.38
C GLN A 147 -4.66 1.47 -7.09
N GLN A 148 -4.50 2.59 -6.37
CA GLN A 148 -4.49 3.92 -6.97
C GLN A 148 -3.09 4.30 -7.43
N SER A 149 -2.90 4.40 -8.76
CA SER A 149 -1.64 4.80 -9.38
C SER A 149 -1.43 6.30 -9.28
N ILE A 150 -0.81 6.77 -8.20
CA ILE A 150 -0.52 8.17 -7.92
C ILE A 150 0.96 8.48 -8.18
N LEU A 151 1.21 9.48 -9.02
CA LEU A 151 2.54 10.04 -9.24
C LEU A 151 2.64 11.40 -8.54
N PHE A 152 3.83 11.73 -8.04
CA PHE A 152 4.11 13.00 -7.41
C PHE A 152 4.47 14.07 -8.45
N LYS A 153 4.11 15.32 -8.16
CA LYS A 153 4.52 16.47 -8.97
C LYS A 153 6.05 16.59 -8.96
N GLY A 154 6.65 16.70 -10.15
CA GLY A 154 8.11 16.77 -10.32
C GLY A 154 8.50 16.24 -11.69
N THR A 155 9.62 15.56 -11.80
CA THR A 155 10.02 14.86 -13.02
C THR A 155 9.70 13.35 -12.91
N ILE A 156 9.79 12.63 -14.04
CA ILE A 156 9.77 11.16 -14.01
C ILE A 156 10.93 10.65 -13.17
N ARG A 157 12.12 11.21 -13.31
CA ARG A 157 13.32 10.91 -12.52
C ARG A 157 13.07 11.03 -11.02
N ASP A 158 12.48 12.14 -10.57
CA ASP A 158 12.18 12.34 -9.15
C ASP A 158 11.22 11.27 -8.63
N ASN A 159 10.20 10.92 -9.43
CA ASN A 159 9.29 9.83 -9.08
C ASN A 159 9.98 8.48 -8.98
N MET A 160 10.92 8.15 -9.87
CA MET A 160 11.65 6.88 -9.83
C MET A 160 12.59 6.80 -8.63
N LYS A 161 13.23 7.91 -8.26
CA LYS A 161 14.16 7.97 -7.13
C LYS A 161 13.49 7.95 -5.75
N TRP A 162 12.15 7.99 -5.70
CA TRP A 162 11.41 7.99 -4.43
C TRP A 162 11.71 6.78 -3.52
N GLN A 163 11.90 5.61 -4.12
CA GLN A 163 12.26 4.39 -3.38
C GLN A 163 13.76 4.33 -3.04
N ASN A 164 14.62 4.89 -3.91
CA ASN A 164 16.06 4.89 -3.75
C ASN A 164 16.63 6.18 -4.36
N GLU A 165 17.01 7.13 -3.50
CA GLU A 165 17.57 8.42 -3.92
C GLU A 165 18.88 8.27 -4.71
N ASN A 166 19.63 7.20 -4.44
CA ASN A 166 20.93 6.91 -5.10
C ASN A 166 20.78 6.10 -6.40
N ALA A 167 19.55 5.82 -6.84
CA ALA A 167 19.33 5.08 -8.08
C ALA A 167 19.96 5.81 -9.27
N THR A 168 20.72 5.06 -10.07
CA THR A 168 21.35 5.56 -11.29
C THR A 168 20.32 5.63 -12.43
N ASP A 169 20.66 6.34 -13.51
CA ASP A 169 19.83 6.36 -14.73
C ASP A 169 19.69 4.96 -15.34
N GLU A 170 20.70 4.13 -15.20
CA GLU A 170 20.68 2.74 -15.68
C GLU A 170 19.68 1.90 -14.90
N ASP A 171 19.62 2.05 -13.57
CA ASP A 171 18.64 1.39 -12.72
C ASP A 171 17.21 1.81 -13.09
N ILE A 172 17.00 3.12 -13.27
CA ILE A 172 15.71 3.68 -13.67
C ILE A 172 15.28 3.13 -15.04
N ILE A 173 16.19 3.14 -16.03
CA ILE A 173 15.92 2.63 -17.37
C ILE A 173 15.59 1.13 -17.33
N LYS A 174 16.31 0.35 -16.52
CA LYS A 174 16.03 -1.07 -16.32
C LYS A 174 14.63 -1.28 -15.74
N ALA A 175 14.27 -0.55 -14.70
CA ALA A 175 12.95 -0.61 -14.09
C ALA A 175 11.83 -0.21 -15.09
N LEU A 176 12.04 0.86 -15.87
CA LEU A 176 11.11 1.29 -16.91
C LEU A 176 10.93 0.24 -18.03
N LYS A 177 12.00 -0.46 -18.41
CA LYS A 177 11.91 -1.55 -19.41
C LYS A 177 11.10 -2.72 -18.88
N ILE A 178 11.35 -3.15 -17.63
CA ILE A 178 10.57 -4.22 -16.98
C ILE A 178 9.10 -3.83 -16.88
N ALA A 179 8.82 -2.59 -16.47
CA ALA A 179 7.47 -2.05 -16.34
C ALA A 179 6.79 -1.71 -17.69
N GLN A 180 7.41 -2.01 -18.84
CA GLN A 180 6.91 -1.68 -20.18
C GLN A 180 6.64 -0.18 -20.37
N ALA A 181 7.38 0.68 -19.66
CA ALA A 181 7.22 2.13 -19.67
C ALA A 181 8.29 2.85 -20.51
N TYR A 182 9.43 2.22 -20.77
CA TYR A 182 10.56 2.85 -21.43
C TYR A 182 10.24 3.42 -22.80
N GLU A 183 9.46 2.69 -23.60
CA GLU A 183 9.14 3.10 -24.97
C GLU A 183 8.43 4.45 -25.04
N PHE A 184 7.41 4.69 -24.19
CA PHE A 184 6.72 5.96 -24.20
C PHE A 184 7.52 7.07 -23.51
N VAL A 185 8.30 6.75 -22.45
CA VAL A 185 9.16 7.73 -21.77
C VAL A 185 10.27 8.23 -22.69
N SER A 186 10.90 7.34 -23.47
CA SER A 186 11.95 7.72 -24.42
C SER A 186 11.46 8.61 -25.57
N LYS A 187 10.16 8.56 -25.88
CA LYS A 187 9.53 9.43 -26.91
C LYS A 187 9.16 10.83 -26.37
N LEU A 188 9.23 11.06 -25.06
CA LEU A 188 9.00 12.38 -24.49
C LEU A 188 10.18 13.31 -24.76
N ASN A 189 9.89 14.59 -25.03
CA ASN A 189 10.92 15.59 -25.40
C ASN A 189 12.08 15.69 -24.40
N LYS A 190 11.83 15.45 -23.11
CA LYS A 190 12.82 15.52 -22.02
C LYS A 190 13.15 14.15 -21.41
N GLY A 191 12.63 13.05 -21.97
CA GLY A 191 12.87 11.71 -21.45
C GLY A 191 12.54 11.60 -19.96
N LEU A 192 13.51 11.21 -19.13
CA LEU A 192 13.37 11.10 -17.67
C LEU A 192 13.08 12.43 -16.97
N ASP A 193 13.50 13.56 -17.55
CA ASP A 193 13.29 14.89 -16.98
C ASP A 193 11.97 15.52 -17.44
N SER A 194 11.10 14.73 -18.07
CA SER A 194 9.74 15.14 -18.42
C SER A 194 8.91 15.37 -17.17
N PHE A 195 8.11 16.47 -17.21
CA PHE A 195 7.33 16.91 -16.07
C PHE A 195 6.13 16.00 -15.81
N VAL A 196 5.89 15.70 -14.55
CA VAL A 196 4.74 14.96 -14.02
C VAL A 196 3.87 15.95 -13.25
N GLU A 197 2.62 16.12 -13.66
CA GLU A 197 1.65 16.92 -12.91
C GLU A 197 1.20 16.18 -11.63
N GLN A 198 0.62 16.91 -10.70
CA GLN A 198 0.09 16.32 -9.46
C GLN A 198 -0.90 15.19 -9.76
N GLY A 199 -0.64 14.02 -9.22
CA GLY A 199 -1.39 12.80 -9.49
C GLY A 199 -1.13 12.18 -10.86
N GLY A 200 -0.16 12.71 -11.63
CA GLY A 200 0.16 12.22 -12.97
C GLY A 200 -0.94 12.49 -14.02
N LYS A 201 -1.71 13.58 -13.87
CA LYS A 201 -2.88 13.89 -14.73
C LYS A 201 -2.54 14.03 -16.22
N ASN A 202 -1.30 14.36 -16.53
CA ASN A 202 -0.80 14.46 -17.90
C ASN A 202 -0.41 13.10 -18.53
N PHE A 203 -0.61 11.98 -17.83
CA PHE A 203 -0.41 10.62 -18.34
C PHE A 203 -1.74 9.85 -18.37
N SER A 204 -1.87 8.90 -19.29
CA SER A 204 -3.01 7.98 -19.31
C SER A 204 -3.00 7.06 -18.07
N GLY A 205 -4.13 6.42 -17.75
CA GLY A 205 -4.21 5.46 -16.63
C GLY A 205 -3.14 4.37 -16.70
N GLY A 206 -3.01 3.71 -17.84
CA GLY A 206 -2.01 2.67 -18.04
C GLY A 206 -0.56 3.19 -18.03
N GLN A 207 -0.31 4.43 -18.48
CA GLN A 207 1.02 5.05 -18.35
C GLN A 207 1.37 5.32 -16.90
N ARG A 208 0.44 5.90 -16.12
CA ARG A 208 0.63 6.12 -14.68
C ARG A 208 0.92 4.82 -13.95
N GLN A 209 0.15 3.78 -14.25
CA GLN A 209 0.30 2.48 -13.63
C GLN A 209 1.68 1.88 -13.89
N ARG A 210 2.14 1.88 -15.16
CA ARG A 210 3.48 1.42 -15.53
C ARG A 210 4.60 2.24 -14.87
N LEU A 211 4.44 3.56 -14.74
CA LEU A 211 5.38 4.39 -14.01
C LEU A 211 5.41 4.06 -12.50
N CYS A 212 4.26 3.79 -11.87
CA CYS A 212 4.21 3.35 -10.48
C CYS A 212 4.89 1.98 -10.28
N ILE A 213 4.72 1.05 -11.22
CA ILE A 213 5.43 -0.24 -11.21
C ILE A 213 6.94 -0.02 -11.37
N ALA A 214 7.36 0.82 -12.31
CA ALA A 214 8.79 1.15 -12.49
C ALA A 214 9.38 1.76 -11.22
N ARG A 215 8.66 2.69 -10.57
CA ARG A 215 9.08 3.28 -9.30
C ARG A 215 9.32 2.22 -8.21
N ALA A 216 8.40 1.28 -8.05
CA ALA A 216 8.55 0.21 -7.08
C ALA A 216 9.72 -0.73 -7.39
N LEU A 217 10.06 -0.92 -8.68
CA LEU A 217 11.19 -1.75 -9.13
C LEU A 217 12.55 -1.05 -9.03
N THR A 218 12.61 0.28 -9.06
CA THR A 218 13.87 1.05 -9.05
C THR A 218 14.69 0.80 -7.78
N GLY A 219 14.05 0.51 -6.64
CA GLY A 219 14.70 0.14 -5.40
C GLY A 219 15.27 -1.28 -5.37
N SER A 220 15.11 -2.06 -6.43
CA SER A 220 15.48 -3.50 -6.48
C SER A 220 14.96 -4.28 -5.26
N PRO A 221 13.65 -4.23 -4.98
CA PRO A 221 13.07 -4.84 -3.77
C PRO A 221 13.22 -6.35 -3.80
N LYS A 222 13.30 -6.97 -2.61
CA LYS A 222 13.27 -8.44 -2.46
C LYS A 222 11.83 -9.00 -2.50
N LEU A 223 10.85 -8.14 -2.23
CA LEU A 223 9.42 -8.43 -2.26
C LEU A 223 8.71 -7.34 -3.04
N LEU A 224 7.91 -7.70 -4.04
CA LEU A 224 7.08 -6.79 -4.81
C LEU A 224 5.61 -7.12 -4.58
N ILE A 225 4.82 -6.13 -4.17
CA ILE A 225 3.38 -6.23 -3.98
C ILE A 225 2.69 -5.37 -5.05
N LEU A 226 1.86 -5.98 -5.86
CA LEU A 226 1.09 -5.34 -6.94
C LEU A 226 -0.40 -5.43 -6.59
N ASP A 227 -0.95 -4.37 -5.99
CA ASP A 227 -2.37 -4.35 -5.59
C ASP A 227 -3.24 -3.82 -6.74
N ASP A 228 -3.99 -4.71 -7.39
CA ASP A 228 -4.83 -4.49 -8.58
C ASP A 228 -4.14 -3.69 -9.70
N SER A 229 -2.82 -3.87 -9.80
CA SER A 229 -1.94 -3.05 -10.64
C SER A 229 -1.97 -3.41 -12.13
N PHE A 230 -2.88 -4.26 -12.57
CA PHE A 230 -3.07 -4.66 -13.97
C PHE A 230 -4.41 -4.19 -14.56
N SER A 231 -5.29 -3.64 -13.75
CA SER A 231 -6.69 -3.33 -14.12
C SER A 231 -6.80 -2.27 -15.22
N ALA A 232 -5.88 -1.28 -15.26
CA ALA A 232 -5.88 -0.20 -16.27
C ALA A 232 -5.02 -0.51 -17.51
N LEU A 233 -4.44 -1.72 -17.60
CA LEU A 233 -3.62 -2.13 -18.73
C LEU A 233 -4.47 -2.88 -19.79
N ASP A 234 -4.11 -2.69 -21.06
CA ASP A 234 -4.62 -3.53 -22.14
C ASP A 234 -3.97 -4.93 -22.10
N PHE A 235 -4.62 -5.91 -22.73
CA PHE A 235 -4.19 -7.30 -22.67
C PHE A 235 -2.76 -7.56 -23.17
N ALA A 236 -2.30 -6.83 -24.20
CA ALA A 236 -0.97 -7.00 -24.75
C ALA A 236 0.10 -6.47 -23.79
N THR A 237 -0.12 -5.29 -23.22
CA THR A 237 0.76 -4.67 -22.22
C THR A 237 0.79 -5.49 -20.93
N ASP A 238 -0.36 -5.98 -20.45
CA ASP A 238 -0.45 -6.85 -19.28
C ASP A 238 0.36 -8.15 -19.50
N ALA A 239 0.19 -8.84 -20.61
CA ALA A 239 0.93 -10.05 -20.92
C ALA A 239 2.45 -9.80 -21.02
N ALA A 240 2.86 -8.71 -21.69
CA ALA A 240 4.26 -8.31 -21.81
C ALA A 240 4.88 -7.97 -20.45
N LEU A 241 4.15 -7.25 -19.61
CA LEU A 241 4.60 -6.89 -18.26
C LEU A 241 4.78 -8.13 -17.38
N ARG A 242 3.83 -9.05 -17.36
CA ARG A 242 3.92 -10.31 -16.60
C ARG A 242 5.09 -11.16 -17.06
N LYS A 243 5.32 -11.23 -18.39
CA LYS A 243 6.49 -11.92 -18.94
C LYS A 243 7.79 -11.25 -18.48
N ALA A 244 7.89 -9.93 -18.62
CA ALA A 244 9.07 -9.19 -18.21
C ALA A 244 9.34 -9.32 -16.70
N LEU A 245 8.32 -9.25 -15.86
CA LEU A 245 8.46 -9.50 -14.42
C LEU A 245 9.03 -10.90 -14.17
N ARG A 246 8.43 -11.96 -14.74
CA ARG A 246 8.89 -13.35 -14.54
C ARG A 246 10.35 -13.55 -14.97
N GLU A 247 10.78 -12.94 -16.08
CA GLU A 247 12.13 -13.09 -16.61
C GLU A 247 13.18 -12.33 -15.78
N ASN A 248 12.80 -11.18 -15.19
CA ASN A 248 13.73 -10.26 -14.53
C ASN A 248 13.65 -10.26 -12.99
N THR A 249 12.73 -11.03 -12.42
CA THR A 249 12.51 -11.05 -10.95
C THR A 249 12.62 -12.45 -10.34
N LYS A 250 13.48 -13.31 -10.89
CA LYS A 250 13.64 -14.71 -10.43
C LYS A 250 14.02 -14.82 -8.94
N ASP A 251 14.78 -13.84 -8.44
CA ASP A 251 15.21 -13.79 -7.04
C ASP A 251 14.26 -12.93 -6.17
N MET A 252 13.21 -12.37 -6.77
CA MET A 252 12.23 -11.52 -6.10
C MET A 252 10.94 -12.29 -5.86
N THR A 253 10.40 -12.21 -4.64
CA THR A 253 9.05 -12.70 -4.37
C THR A 253 8.03 -11.68 -4.85
N VAL A 254 7.02 -12.11 -5.59
CA VAL A 254 6.00 -11.22 -6.17
C VAL A 254 4.62 -11.62 -5.68
N ILE A 255 3.87 -10.69 -5.10
CA ILE A 255 2.47 -10.87 -4.75
C ILE A 255 1.62 -10.04 -5.71
N ILE A 256 0.71 -10.70 -6.42
CA ILE A 256 -0.22 -10.08 -7.36
C ILE A 256 -1.62 -10.18 -6.76
N VAL A 257 -2.15 -9.07 -6.29
CA VAL A 257 -3.54 -8.95 -5.85
C VAL A 257 -4.38 -8.60 -7.05
N THR A 258 -5.43 -9.36 -7.31
CA THR A 258 -6.28 -9.14 -8.47
C THR A 258 -7.67 -9.76 -8.29
N GLN A 259 -8.61 -9.29 -9.09
CA GLN A 259 -9.90 -9.94 -9.27
C GLN A 259 -9.95 -10.79 -10.56
N ARG A 260 -8.88 -10.77 -11.40
CA ARG A 260 -8.85 -11.45 -12.69
C ARG A 260 -8.11 -12.78 -12.58
N CYS A 261 -8.83 -13.89 -12.78
CA CYS A 261 -8.25 -15.24 -12.81
C CYS A 261 -7.10 -15.36 -13.83
N SER A 262 -7.25 -14.80 -15.03
CA SER A 262 -6.24 -14.85 -16.09
C SER A 262 -4.89 -14.24 -15.72
N THR A 263 -4.86 -13.30 -14.78
CA THR A 263 -3.64 -12.63 -14.34
C THR A 263 -2.76 -13.55 -13.49
N ILE A 264 -3.35 -14.39 -12.67
CA ILE A 264 -2.65 -15.23 -11.67
C ILE A 264 -2.63 -16.72 -12.00
N LYS A 265 -3.28 -17.13 -13.10
CA LYS A 265 -3.38 -18.53 -13.51
C LYS A 265 -2.05 -19.30 -13.53
N ASN A 266 -0.96 -18.63 -13.88
CA ASN A 266 0.38 -19.20 -13.91
C ASN A 266 1.23 -18.84 -12.67
N ALA A 267 0.61 -18.42 -11.56
CA ALA A 267 1.29 -18.20 -10.30
C ALA A 267 1.73 -19.53 -9.66
N ASP A 268 2.85 -19.49 -8.93
CA ASP A 268 3.37 -20.69 -8.23
C ASP A 268 2.46 -21.09 -7.06
N LEU A 269 1.75 -20.12 -6.50
CA LEU A 269 0.78 -20.28 -5.44
C LEU A 269 -0.36 -19.29 -5.63
N ILE A 270 -1.58 -19.75 -5.48
CA ILE A 270 -2.77 -18.90 -5.46
C ILE A 270 -3.42 -19.01 -4.08
N LEU A 271 -3.74 -17.86 -3.50
CA LEU A 271 -4.48 -17.71 -2.26
C LEU A 271 -5.87 -17.16 -2.62
N VAL A 272 -6.90 -17.86 -2.22
CA VAL A 272 -8.30 -17.47 -2.46
C VAL A 272 -8.88 -16.94 -1.15
N LEU A 273 -9.24 -15.66 -1.16
CA LEU A 273 -9.81 -14.99 0.01
C LEU A 273 -11.31 -14.76 -0.22
N ASP A 274 -12.10 -15.10 0.76
CA ASP A 274 -13.55 -14.88 0.77
C ASP A 274 -14.00 -14.49 2.18
N ASP A 275 -14.69 -13.36 2.28
CA ASP A 275 -15.21 -12.80 3.55
C ASP A 275 -14.18 -12.84 4.70
N GLY A 276 -12.98 -12.31 4.45
CA GLY A 276 -11.89 -12.26 5.43
C GLY A 276 -11.19 -13.57 5.74
N ARG A 277 -11.55 -14.68 5.10
CA ARG A 277 -11.00 -16.03 5.34
C ARG A 277 -10.26 -16.58 4.13
N LEU A 278 -9.23 -17.37 4.38
CA LEU A 278 -8.50 -18.09 3.34
C LEU A 278 -9.26 -19.40 3.01
N VAL A 279 -10.06 -19.39 1.94
CA VAL A 279 -10.91 -20.52 1.54
C VAL A 279 -10.23 -21.49 0.56
N GLY A 280 -9.10 -21.09 -0.05
CA GLY A 280 -8.33 -21.94 -0.96
C GLY A 280 -6.86 -21.54 -1.04
N LYS A 281 -5.99 -22.54 -1.16
CA LYS A 281 -4.55 -22.39 -1.32
C LYS A 281 -4.00 -23.51 -2.18
N GLY A 282 -3.37 -23.19 -3.32
CA GLY A 282 -2.79 -24.18 -4.23
C GLY A 282 -2.46 -23.58 -5.59
N GLN A 283 -2.25 -24.42 -6.59
CA GLN A 283 -2.08 -24.03 -7.98
C GLN A 283 -3.44 -23.94 -8.68
N HIS A 284 -3.46 -23.32 -9.85
CA HIS A 284 -4.70 -23.11 -10.62
C HIS A 284 -5.55 -24.39 -10.80
N TYR A 285 -4.94 -25.48 -11.26
CA TYR A 285 -5.66 -26.73 -11.51
C TYR A 285 -6.24 -27.34 -10.24
N GLU A 286 -5.45 -27.36 -9.16
CA GLU A 286 -5.89 -27.88 -7.87
C GLU A 286 -7.08 -27.10 -7.33
N LEU A 287 -7.00 -25.75 -7.39
CA LEU A 287 -8.06 -24.87 -6.90
C LEU A 287 -9.30 -24.91 -7.79
N PHE A 288 -9.14 -25.06 -9.09
CA PHE A 288 -10.29 -25.16 -9.99
C PHE A 288 -11.14 -26.40 -9.70
N GLU A 289 -10.53 -27.49 -9.23
CA GLU A 289 -11.24 -28.71 -8.85
C GLU A 289 -11.74 -28.69 -7.40
N SER A 290 -10.94 -28.14 -6.48
CA SER A 290 -11.17 -28.28 -5.02
C SER A 290 -11.84 -27.06 -4.37
N CYS A 291 -11.75 -25.86 -4.95
CA CYS A 291 -12.26 -24.62 -4.36
C CYS A 291 -13.43 -24.06 -5.19
N GLU A 292 -14.63 -24.12 -4.64
CA GLU A 292 -15.85 -23.65 -5.30
C GLU A 292 -15.79 -22.15 -5.61
N THR A 293 -15.42 -21.31 -4.63
CA THR A 293 -15.25 -19.87 -4.79
C THR A 293 -14.26 -19.52 -5.93
N TYR A 294 -13.13 -20.23 -6.03
CA TYR A 294 -12.17 -20.01 -7.10
C TYR A 294 -12.74 -20.36 -8.47
N ARG A 295 -13.42 -21.50 -8.56
CA ARG A 295 -14.06 -21.96 -9.80
C ARG A 295 -15.13 -20.99 -10.26
N GLU A 296 -15.98 -20.49 -9.36
CA GLU A 296 -16.99 -19.49 -9.67
C GLU A 296 -16.38 -18.20 -10.21
N ILE A 297 -15.31 -17.70 -9.58
CA ILE A 297 -14.58 -16.53 -10.06
C ILE A 297 -14.04 -16.76 -11.48
N CYS A 298 -13.43 -17.92 -11.73
CA CYS A 298 -12.90 -18.25 -13.05
C CYS A 298 -14.02 -18.35 -14.11
N LEU A 299 -15.11 -19.04 -13.83
CA LEU A 299 -16.22 -19.25 -14.76
C LEU A 299 -17.05 -17.96 -15.00
N SER A 300 -17.00 -17.00 -14.09
CA SER A 300 -17.61 -15.68 -14.30
C SER A 300 -16.84 -14.82 -15.32
N GLN A 301 -15.59 -15.15 -15.62
CA GLN A 301 -14.68 -14.35 -16.46
C GLN A 301 -14.22 -15.05 -17.73
N LEU A 302 -14.19 -16.37 -17.73
CA LEU A 302 -13.67 -17.22 -18.79
C LEU A 302 -14.72 -18.28 -19.15
N ASN A 303 -14.70 -18.74 -20.40
CA ASN A 303 -15.46 -19.91 -20.75
C ASN A 303 -14.84 -21.19 -20.13
N GLU A 304 -15.60 -22.27 -20.03
CA GLU A 304 -15.18 -23.48 -19.30
C GLU A 304 -13.89 -24.11 -19.85
N GLU A 305 -13.69 -24.06 -21.17
CA GLU A 305 -12.48 -24.60 -21.82
C GLU A 305 -11.23 -23.72 -21.48
N GLU A 306 -11.39 -22.40 -21.45
CA GLU A 306 -10.31 -21.47 -21.10
C GLU A 306 -10.01 -21.48 -19.60
N ALA A 307 -11.01 -21.71 -18.78
CA ALA A 307 -10.87 -21.81 -17.34
C ALA A 307 -10.17 -23.11 -16.88
N LYS A 308 -10.26 -24.18 -17.66
CA LYS A 308 -9.60 -25.48 -17.38
C LYS A 308 -8.16 -25.56 -17.90
N ARG A 309 -7.76 -24.71 -18.84
CA ARG A 309 -6.39 -24.65 -19.40
C ARG A 309 -5.48 -23.76 -18.57
#